data_f5353e4c346c4c7c6df2e0af1c860e3e
#
_entry.id   f5353e4c346c4c7c6df2e0af1c860e3e
#
_cell.length_a   1.000
_cell.length_b   1.000
_cell.length_c   1.000
_cell.angle_alpha   90.00
_cell.angle_beta   90.00
_cell.angle_gamma   90.00
#
_symmetry.space_group_name_H-M   'P 1'
#
loop_
_entity.id
_entity.type
_entity.pdbx_description
1 polymer ?
#
loop_
_entity_poly.entity_id
_entity_poly.type
_entity_poly.pdbx_seq_one_letter_code
_entity_poly.pdbx_strand_id
1 'polypeptide(L)'
;DNVRVGQTLAIVENSDTLGTYAVSAPIAGVVLARHTNVGDVAGNEPLFEIADLSVLWLELHAFGDDAARLRAGLPVRIDTTQGEAVVTSVQRVLPLASSASQSVVARALLSNPDGQWRPGMAVGAKVTVSAREVPVAVRLPALQRFRDFTVVFARVEQTYEVRMLELGERDDERVEVLGGIAPGTDYVVEQSFLIKADIEKSGASHDH
;
A
#
# COMPACT_ATOMS: atom_id res chain seq x y z
N ASP A 1 -13.63 -24.34 -4.99
CA ASP A 1 -14.11 -24.65 -6.36
C ASP A 1 -14.86 -23.46 -6.92
N ASN A 2 -14.73 -23.20 -8.24
CA ASN A 2 -15.50 -22.18 -8.94
C ASN A 2 -16.87 -22.71 -9.30
N VAL A 3 -17.90 -21.89 -9.15
CA VAL A 3 -19.29 -22.22 -9.47
C VAL A 3 -19.92 -21.14 -10.36
N ARG A 4 -20.93 -21.54 -11.13
CA ARG A 4 -21.72 -20.63 -11.98
C ARG A 4 -23.11 -20.42 -11.35
N VAL A 5 -23.71 -19.30 -11.68
CA VAL A 5 -25.10 -19.05 -11.30
C VAL A 5 -25.97 -20.22 -11.74
N GLY A 6 -26.82 -20.72 -10.84
CA GLY A 6 -27.74 -21.84 -11.09
C GLY A 6 -27.08 -23.23 -11.05
N GLN A 7 -25.79 -23.33 -10.85
CA GLN A 7 -25.13 -24.64 -10.71
C GLN A 7 -25.57 -25.34 -9.44
N THR A 8 -26.05 -26.59 -9.58
CA THR A 8 -26.44 -27.41 -8.43
C THR A 8 -25.25 -27.76 -7.57
N LEU A 9 -25.35 -27.45 -6.27
CA LEU A 9 -24.33 -27.69 -5.25
C LEU A 9 -24.64 -28.90 -4.39
N ALA A 10 -25.91 -29.11 -4.09
CA ALA A 10 -26.43 -30.25 -3.34
C ALA A 10 -27.84 -30.62 -3.75
N ILE A 11 -28.22 -31.83 -3.46
CA ILE A 11 -29.62 -32.32 -3.54
C ILE A 11 -30.04 -32.61 -2.10
N VAL A 12 -31.16 -32.04 -1.69
CA VAL A 12 -31.74 -32.22 -0.37
C VAL A 12 -33.02 -33.02 -0.50
N GLU A 13 -33.21 -34.05 0.30
CA GLU A 13 -34.41 -34.83 0.39
C GLU A 13 -35.25 -34.31 1.55
N ASN A 14 -36.53 -34.11 1.30
CA ASN A 14 -37.49 -33.77 2.35
C ASN A 14 -37.97 -35.05 3.06
N SER A 15 -37.75 -35.12 4.37
CA SER A 15 -38.03 -36.29 5.20
C SER A 15 -39.53 -36.64 5.25
N ASP A 16 -40.42 -35.64 5.11
CA ASP A 16 -41.88 -35.85 5.22
C ASP A 16 -42.52 -36.27 3.90
N THR A 17 -42.02 -35.75 2.79
CA THR A 17 -42.62 -35.95 1.46
C THR A 17 -41.79 -36.88 0.56
N LEU A 18 -40.56 -37.23 0.96
CA LEU A 18 -39.54 -37.95 0.16
C LEU A 18 -39.25 -37.27 -1.19
N GLY A 19 -39.61 -35.99 -1.32
CA GLY A 19 -39.33 -35.17 -2.47
C GLY A 19 -37.89 -34.62 -2.40
N THR A 20 -37.22 -34.55 -3.53
CA THR A 20 -35.88 -33.96 -3.63
C THR A 20 -35.94 -32.58 -4.25
N TYR A 21 -35.09 -31.68 -3.77
CA TYR A 21 -34.87 -30.37 -4.37
C TYR A 21 -33.41 -30.03 -4.46
N ALA A 22 -33.04 -29.30 -5.51
CA ALA A 22 -31.66 -28.87 -5.74
C ALA A 22 -31.37 -27.53 -5.03
N VAL A 23 -30.27 -27.49 -4.31
CA VAL A 23 -29.68 -26.26 -3.79
C VAL A 23 -28.66 -25.77 -4.82
N SER A 24 -28.94 -24.62 -5.41
CA SER A 24 -28.10 -24.06 -6.49
C SER A 24 -27.39 -22.80 -6.08
N ALA A 25 -26.23 -22.50 -6.70
CA ALA A 25 -25.48 -21.30 -6.49
C ALA A 25 -26.26 -20.06 -6.94
N PRO A 26 -26.50 -19.07 -6.05
CA PRO A 26 -27.24 -17.85 -6.40
C PRO A 26 -26.37 -16.86 -7.19
N ILE A 27 -25.05 -16.95 -7.08
CA ILE A 27 -24.07 -16.11 -7.77
C ILE A 27 -22.98 -16.99 -8.39
N ALA A 28 -22.29 -16.48 -9.40
CA ALA A 28 -21.02 -17.04 -9.84
C ALA A 28 -19.92 -16.64 -8.86
N GLY A 29 -18.93 -17.51 -8.62
CA GLY A 29 -17.86 -17.22 -7.69
C GLY A 29 -17.13 -18.45 -7.22
N VAL A 30 -16.49 -18.34 -6.06
CA VAL A 30 -15.73 -19.40 -5.41
C VAL A 30 -16.47 -19.88 -4.17
N VAL A 31 -16.58 -21.19 -4.00
CA VAL A 31 -17.05 -21.77 -2.73
C VAL A 31 -15.93 -21.58 -1.69
N LEU A 32 -16.19 -20.73 -0.71
CA LEU A 32 -15.27 -20.44 0.39
C LEU A 32 -15.34 -21.50 1.47
N ALA A 33 -16.56 -21.93 1.82
CA ALA A 33 -16.81 -22.95 2.83
C ALA A 33 -17.99 -23.85 2.45
N ARG A 34 -17.91 -25.09 2.91
CA ARG A 34 -19.00 -26.06 2.89
C ARG A 34 -19.23 -26.53 4.32
N HIS A 35 -20.44 -26.32 4.86
CA HIS A 35 -20.81 -26.61 6.24
C HIS A 35 -21.68 -27.88 6.36
N THR A 36 -21.83 -28.63 5.29
CA THR A 36 -22.66 -29.83 5.24
C THR A 36 -21.94 -30.99 4.56
N ASN A 37 -22.29 -32.21 4.92
CA ASN A 37 -21.85 -33.45 4.27
C ASN A 37 -23.01 -34.23 3.78
N VAL A 38 -22.74 -35.27 2.97
CA VAL A 38 -23.76 -36.19 2.52
C VAL A 38 -24.31 -36.99 3.72
N GLY A 39 -25.63 -36.96 3.89
CA GLY A 39 -26.31 -37.59 5.03
C GLY A 39 -26.57 -36.67 6.22
N ASP A 40 -26.04 -35.43 6.21
CA ASP A 40 -26.40 -34.45 7.24
C ASP A 40 -27.80 -33.94 7.08
N VAL A 41 -28.45 -33.58 8.18
CA VAL A 41 -29.78 -32.96 8.19
C VAL A 41 -29.59 -31.45 7.98
N ALA A 42 -30.19 -30.92 6.90
CA ALA A 42 -30.19 -29.49 6.62
C ALA A 42 -31.02 -28.75 7.68
N GLY A 43 -30.36 -27.81 8.38
CA GLY A 43 -30.95 -26.94 9.40
C GLY A 43 -31.11 -25.50 8.93
N ASN A 44 -31.03 -24.57 9.88
CA ASN A 44 -31.08 -23.12 9.61
C ASN A 44 -29.72 -22.50 9.26
N GLU A 45 -28.64 -23.27 9.29
CA GLU A 45 -27.34 -22.82 8.97
C GLU A 45 -27.07 -22.83 7.46
N PRO A 46 -26.22 -21.93 6.94
CA PRO A 46 -25.85 -21.94 5.54
C PRO A 46 -25.12 -23.24 5.19
N LEU A 47 -25.50 -23.89 4.08
CA LEU A 47 -24.85 -25.11 3.59
C LEU A 47 -23.53 -24.82 2.88
N PHE A 48 -23.48 -23.69 2.16
CA PHE A 48 -22.33 -23.24 1.40
C PHE A 48 -22.15 -21.73 1.55
N GLU A 49 -20.91 -21.29 1.57
CA GLU A 49 -20.53 -19.89 1.44
C GLU A 49 -19.89 -19.66 0.07
N ILE A 50 -20.45 -18.74 -0.72
CA ILE A 50 -19.96 -18.42 -2.06
C ILE A 50 -19.67 -16.93 -2.11
N ALA A 51 -18.52 -16.58 -2.65
CA ALA A 51 -18.13 -15.18 -2.86
C ALA A 51 -17.63 -14.94 -4.28
N ASP A 52 -17.99 -13.79 -4.82
CA ASP A 52 -17.31 -13.23 -5.99
C ASP A 52 -16.04 -12.51 -5.50
N LEU A 53 -14.90 -13.03 -5.91
CA LEU A 53 -13.59 -12.51 -5.55
C LEU A 53 -12.96 -11.65 -6.66
N SER A 54 -13.69 -11.30 -7.70
CA SER A 54 -13.18 -10.49 -8.82
C SER A 54 -12.85 -9.06 -8.41
N VAL A 55 -13.53 -8.55 -7.39
CA VAL A 55 -13.27 -7.25 -6.77
C VAL A 55 -13.34 -7.40 -5.26
N LEU A 56 -12.31 -6.88 -4.59
CA LEU A 56 -12.20 -6.93 -3.13
C LEU A 56 -12.27 -5.53 -2.53
N TRP A 57 -12.63 -5.45 -1.26
CA TRP A 57 -12.44 -4.26 -0.46
C TRP A 57 -11.04 -4.28 0.17
N LEU A 58 -10.26 -3.24 -0.14
CA LEU A 58 -9.05 -2.92 0.58
C LEU A 58 -9.42 -2.06 1.79
N GLU A 59 -9.13 -2.52 2.99
CA GLU A 59 -9.30 -1.75 4.21
C GLU A 59 -7.97 -1.10 4.61
N LEU A 60 -7.98 0.22 4.67
CA LEU A 60 -6.83 1.05 5.02
C LEU A 60 -7.03 1.54 6.45
N HIS A 61 -6.12 1.17 7.33
CA HIS A 61 -6.15 1.57 8.74
C HIS A 61 -5.21 2.74 8.97
N ALA A 62 -5.76 3.90 9.33
CA ALA A 62 -4.98 5.08 9.66
C ALA A 62 -5.10 5.44 11.14
N PHE A 63 -4.01 5.94 11.70
CA PHE A 63 -3.86 6.25 13.12
C PHE A 63 -3.47 7.71 13.30
N GLY A 64 -3.82 8.28 14.45
CA GLY A 64 -3.40 9.62 14.84
C GLY A 64 -3.71 10.68 13.78
N ASP A 65 -2.70 11.49 13.45
CA ASP A 65 -2.84 12.60 12.50
C ASP A 65 -3.13 12.16 11.07
N ASP A 66 -2.70 10.96 10.68
CA ASP A 66 -2.99 10.41 9.35
C ASP A 66 -4.47 10.11 9.18
N ALA A 67 -5.16 9.73 10.26
CA ALA A 67 -6.60 9.52 10.24
C ALA A 67 -7.38 10.80 9.88
N ALA A 68 -6.93 11.96 10.37
CA ALA A 68 -7.53 13.25 10.08
C ALA A 68 -7.34 13.71 8.63
N ARG A 69 -6.34 13.16 7.94
CA ARG A 69 -6.03 13.48 6.54
C ARG A 69 -6.78 12.61 5.54
N LEU A 70 -7.32 11.46 5.97
CA LEU A 70 -8.05 10.54 5.10
C LEU A 70 -9.36 11.15 4.62
N ARG A 71 -9.58 11.10 3.30
CA ARG A 71 -10.84 11.48 2.65
C ARG A 71 -11.07 10.67 1.38
N ALA A 72 -12.30 10.60 0.92
CA ALA A 72 -12.63 9.99 -0.36
C ALA A 72 -11.91 10.69 -1.52
N GLY A 73 -11.56 9.91 -2.54
CA GLY A 73 -10.87 10.39 -3.73
C GLY A 73 -9.34 10.40 -3.64
N LEU A 74 -8.74 10.20 -2.45
CA LEU A 74 -7.27 10.14 -2.34
C LEU A 74 -6.72 8.94 -3.11
N PRO A 75 -5.64 9.12 -3.89
CA PRO A 75 -4.96 8.03 -4.58
C PRO A 75 -4.35 7.04 -3.58
N VAL A 76 -4.48 5.76 -3.89
CA VAL A 76 -3.90 4.64 -3.12
C VAL A 76 -3.03 3.82 -4.04
N ARG A 77 -1.78 3.64 -3.69
CA ARG A 77 -0.82 2.78 -4.37
C ARG A 77 -0.55 1.56 -3.50
N ILE A 78 -0.65 0.38 -4.08
CA ILE A 78 -0.36 -0.90 -3.46
C ILE A 78 0.88 -1.47 -4.14
N ASP A 79 1.95 -1.65 -3.38
CA ASP A 79 3.17 -2.26 -3.90
C ASP A 79 3.02 -3.78 -3.94
N THR A 80 3.25 -4.38 -5.12
CA THR A 80 3.16 -5.83 -5.31
C THR A 80 4.55 -6.45 -5.29
N THR A 81 4.62 -7.72 -4.93
CA THR A 81 5.88 -8.49 -4.98
C THR A 81 6.37 -8.75 -6.41
N GLN A 82 5.51 -8.57 -7.40
CA GLN A 82 5.82 -8.77 -8.82
C GLN A 82 6.32 -7.49 -9.51
N GLY A 83 6.47 -6.39 -8.78
CA GLY A 83 7.10 -5.16 -9.25
C GLY A 83 6.15 -4.11 -9.85
N GLU A 84 4.96 -4.48 -10.28
CA GLU A 84 3.98 -3.53 -10.82
C GLU A 84 3.01 -3.10 -9.72
N ALA A 85 2.98 -1.79 -9.41
CA ALA A 85 2.10 -1.26 -8.38
C ALA A 85 0.66 -1.15 -8.89
N VAL A 86 -0.29 -1.56 -8.06
CA VAL A 86 -1.72 -1.36 -8.33
C VAL A 86 -2.13 0.00 -7.77
N VAL A 87 -2.80 0.81 -8.60
CA VAL A 87 -3.31 2.13 -8.19
C VAL A 87 -4.83 2.11 -8.16
N THR A 88 -5.38 2.60 -7.06
CA THR A 88 -6.81 2.78 -6.86
C THR A 88 -7.07 4.10 -6.12
N SER A 89 -8.27 4.32 -5.61
CA SER A 89 -8.59 5.50 -4.81
C SER A 89 -9.47 5.14 -3.61
N VAL A 90 -9.37 5.94 -2.56
CA VAL A 90 -10.27 5.84 -1.40
C VAL A 90 -11.69 6.10 -1.85
N GLN A 91 -12.57 5.10 -1.72
CA GLN A 91 -13.99 5.24 -2.04
C GLN A 91 -14.75 5.95 -0.93
N ARG A 92 -14.46 5.58 0.31
CA ARG A 92 -15.08 6.20 1.48
C ARG A 92 -14.22 5.98 2.73
N VAL A 93 -14.39 6.88 3.68
CA VAL A 93 -13.90 6.74 5.06
C VAL A 93 -15.08 6.34 5.93
N LEU A 94 -14.92 5.32 6.75
CA LEU A 94 -16.00 4.88 7.64
C LEU A 94 -16.21 5.91 8.78
N PRO A 95 -17.47 6.18 9.16
CA PRO A 95 -17.77 7.23 10.12
C PRO A 95 -17.39 6.86 11.57
N LEU A 96 -17.16 5.56 11.82
CA LEU A 96 -16.79 5.06 13.14
C LEU A 96 -15.38 4.49 13.08
N ALA A 97 -14.57 4.84 14.08
CA ALA A 97 -13.28 4.21 14.27
C ALA A 97 -13.46 2.74 14.73
N SER A 98 -12.58 1.89 14.29
CA SER A 98 -12.51 0.50 14.76
C SER A 98 -12.06 0.48 16.21
N SER A 99 -12.91 -0.02 17.12
CA SER A 99 -12.56 -0.13 18.53
C SER A 99 -11.44 -1.14 18.80
N ALA A 100 -11.35 -2.18 17.96
CA ALA A 100 -10.33 -3.22 18.08
C ALA A 100 -8.92 -2.72 17.74
N SER A 101 -8.81 -1.88 16.70
CA SER A 101 -7.53 -1.32 16.24
C SER A 101 -7.30 0.14 16.62
N GLN A 102 -8.30 0.82 17.17
CA GLN A 102 -8.28 2.27 17.47
C GLN A 102 -7.88 3.11 16.25
N SER A 103 -8.31 2.68 15.07
CA SER A 103 -7.97 3.29 13.79
C SER A 103 -9.22 3.78 13.07
N VAL A 104 -9.06 4.82 12.25
CA VAL A 104 -10.04 5.18 11.23
C VAL A 104 -9.84 4.27 10.03
N VAL A 105 -10.92 3.66 9.56
CA VAL A 105 -10.88 2.74 8.42
C VAL A 105 -11.39 3.46 7.17
N ALA A 106 -10.57 3.47 6.13
CA ALA A 106 -11.00 3.84 4.79
C ALA A 106 -11.08 2.60 3.90
N ARG A 107 -11.95 2.63 2.90
CA ARG A 107 -12.12 1.53 1.94
C ARG A 107 -11.84 1.99 0.53
N ALA A 108 -11.11 1.15 -0.19
CA ALA A 108 -10.86 1.28 -1.62
C ALA A 108 -11.25 -0.01 -2.34
N LEU A 109 -11.61 0.06 -3.62
CA LEU A 109 -11.85 -1.13 -4.43
C LEU A 109 -10.54 -1.65 -4.99
N LEU A 110 -10.33 -2.95 -4.90
CA LEU A 110 -9.17 -3.65 -5.43
C LEU A 110 -9.63 -4.66 -6.47
N SER A 111 -9.30 -4.41 -7.73
CA SER A 111 -9.55 -5.34 -8.83
C SER A 111 -8.69 -6.59 -8.68
N ASN A 112 -9.29 -7.75 -8.85
CA ASN A 112 -8.66 -9.05 -8.63
C ASN A 112 -8.97 -10.08 -9.74
N PRO A 113 -8.76 -9.75 -11.02
CA PRO A 113 -9.13 -10.63 -12.13
C PRO A 113 -8.33 -11.94 -12.11
N ASP A 114 -7.09 -11.91 -11.66
CA ASP A 114 -6.19 -13.06 -11.64
C ASP A 114 -6.21 -13.82 -10.31
N GLY A 115 -7.04 -13.39 -9.34
CA GLY A 115 -7.16 -14.04 -8.04
C GLY A 115 -5.90 -13.96 -7.17
N GLN A 116 -5.01 -13.01 -7.44
CA GLN A 116 -3.76 -12.83 -6.67
C GLN A 116 -4.01 -12.37 -5.23
N TRP A 117 -5.10 -11.66 -5.00
CA TRP A 117 -5.50 -11.17 -3.69
C TRP A 117 -6.51 -12.11 -3.06
N ARG A 118 -6.34 -12.39 -1.78
CA ARG A 118 -7.26 -13.22 -1.00
C ARG A 118 -7.81 -12.43 0.17
N PRO A 119 -9.09 -12.57 0.51
CA PRO A 119 -9.65 -11.99 1.72
C PRO A 119 -8.82 -12.35 2.94
N GLY A 120 -8.55 -11.38 3.81
CA GLY A 120 -7.70 -11.55 4.99
C GLY A 120 -6.20 -11.37 4.77
N MET A 121 -5.73 -11.17 3.54
CA MET A 121 -4.32 -10.82 3.30
C MET A 121 -4.01 -9.41 3.79
N ALA A 122 -2.85 -9.27 4.44
CA ALA A 122 -2.27 -7.96 4.72
C ALA A 122 -1.40 -7.51 3.53
N VAL A 123 -1.58 -6.26 3.11
CA VAL A 123 -0.82 -5.64 2.01
C VAL A 123 -0.29 -4.29 2.42
N GLY A 124 0.88 -3.92 1.91
CA GLY A 124 1.41 -2.57 2.06
C GLY A 124 0.72 -1.62 1.07
N ALA A 125 0.16 -0.53 1.58
CA ALA A 125 -0.47 0.48 0.74
C ALA A 125 -0.02 1.88 1.16
N LYS A 126 0.17 2.77 0.19
CA LYS A 126 0.51 4.18 0.38
C LYS A 126 -0.64 5.04 -0.11
N VAL A 127 -1.11 5.95 0.75
CA VAL A 127 -2.16 6.93 0.41
C VAL A 127 -1.51 8.29 0.22
N THR A 128 -1.70 8.89 -0.95
CA THR A 128 -1.22 10.25 -1.22
C THR A 128 -2.22 11.26 -0.65
N VAL A 129 -1.90 11.85 0.50
CA VAL A 129 -2.78 12.79 1.19
C VAL A 129 -2.66 14.23 0.68
N SER A 130 -1.51 14.56 0.11
CA SER A 130 -1.25 15.85 -0.56
C SER A 130 -0.17 15.67 -1.62
N ALA A 131 -0.21 16.49 -2.66
CA ALA A 131 0.85 16.60 -3.65
C ALA A 131 1.01 18.09 -4.00
N ARG A 132 2.25 18.56 -4.05
CA ARG A 132 2.59 19.91 -4.50
C ARG A 132 3.86 19.87 -5.33
N GLU A 133 3.95 20.76 -6.28
CA GLU A 133 5.19 20.98 -7.00
C GLU A 133 6.11 21.86 -6.17
N VAL A 134 7.39 21.48 -6.14
CA VAL A 134 8.44 22.23 -5.47
C VAL A 134 9.57 22.52 -6.47
N PRO A 135 10.23 23.69 -6.38
CA PRO A 135 11.28 24.06 -7.33
C PRO A 135 12.47 23.11 -7.31
N VAL A 136 12.82 22.62 -6.13
CA VAL A 136 13.95 21.70 -5.92
C VAL A 136 13.56 20.62 -4.92
N ALA A 137 13.80 19.37 -5.28
CA ALA A 137 13.73 18.24 -4.37
C ALA A 137 14.93 17.33 -4.58
N VAL A 138 15.48 16.77 -3.50
CA VAL A 138 16.57 15.79 -3.53
C VAL A 138 16.11 14.44 -3.01
N ARG A 139 16.69 13.36 -3.51
CA ARG A 139 16.42 12.00 -3.05
C ARG A 139 16.99 11.79 -1.66
N LEU A 140 16.25 11.15 -0.76
CA LEU A 140 16.69 10.90 0.61
C LEU A 140 18.08 10.21 0.72
N PRO A 141 18.43 9.20 -0.12
CA PRO A 141 19.75 8.58 -0.06
C PRO A 141 20.93 9.51 -0.39
N ALA A 142 20.66 10.66 -1.02
CA ALA A 142 21.70 11.66 -1.31
C ALA A 142 22.13 12.46 -0.07
N LEU A 143 21.25 12.53 0.93
CA LEU A 143 21.49 13.33 2.12
C LEU A 143 22.59 12.72 2.97
N GLN A 144 23.57 13.54 3.32
CA GLN A 144 24.64 13.18 4.25
C GLN A 144 24.70 14.18 5.40
N ARG A 145 25.05 13.70 6.58
CA ARG A 145 25.40 14.58 7.67
C ARG A 145 26.90 14.86 7.61
N PHE A 146 27.25 16.11 7.44
CA PHE A 146 28.64 16.56 7.43
C PHE A 146 28.82 17.65 8.49
N ARG A 147 29.59 17.35 9.52
CA ARG A 147 29.63 18.16 10.76
C ARG A 147 28.22 18.32 11.33
N ASP A 148 27.74 19.52 11.52
CA ASP A 148 26.42 19.81 12.09
C ASP A 148 25.34 20.07 11.05
N PHE A 149 25.68 19.92 9.75
CA PHE A 149 24.79 20.26 8.65
C PHE A 149 24.32 19.03 7.88
N THR A 150 23.10 19.10 7.34
CA THR A 150 22.63 18.18 6.30
C THR A 150 23.08 18.72 4.95
N VAL A 151 23.76 17.88 4.17
CA VAL A 151 24.39 18.27 2.92
C VAL A 151 24.09 17.30 1.80
N VAL A 152 24.30 17.76 0.56
CA VAL A 152 24.53 16.90 -0.61
C VAL A 152 25.87 17.24 -1.22
N PHE A 153 26.43 16.32 -1.99
CA PHE A 153 27.63 16.56 -2.79
C PHE A 153 27.20 16.93 -4.20
N ALA A 154 27.25 18.22 -4.51
CA ALA A 154 26.95 18.73 -5.84
C ALA A 154 28.16 18.55 -6.77
N ARG A 155 27.92 18.12 -8.00
CA ARG A 155 28.94 18.04 -9.02
C ARG A 155 29.11 19.41 -9.68
N VAL A 156 30.32 19.93 -9.63
CA VAL A 156 30.72 21.17 -10.31
C VAL A 156 31.90 20.82 -11.21
N GLU A 157 31.68 20.79 -12.52
CA GLU A 157 32.66 20.35 -13.52
C GLU A 157 33.19 18.92 -13.22
N GLN A 158 34.43 18.81 -12.77
CA GLN A 158 35.09 17.53 -12.43
C GLN A 158 35.30 17.35 -10.91
N THR A 159 34.72 18.22 -10.10
CA THR A 159 34.85 18.19 -8.65
C THR A 159 33.50 18.03 -7.97
N TYR A 160 33.55 17.65 -6.70
CA TYR A 160 32.37 17.60 -5.86
C TYR A 160 32.48 18.65 -4.76
N GLU A 161 31.44 19.45 -4.61
CA GLU A 161 31.33 20.47 -3.59
C GLU A 161 30.29 20.09 -2.54
N VAL A 162 30.63 20.36 -1.26
CA VAL A 162 29.66 20.22 -0.17
C VAL A 162 28.65 21.35 -0.23
N ARG A 163 27.37 21.03 -0.38
CA ARG A 163 26.28 21.99 -0.36
C ARG A 163 25.42 21.75 0.88
N MET A 164 25.41 22.70 1.78
CA MET A 164 24.51 22.71 2.93
C MET A 164 23.10 22.99 2.46
N LEU A 165 22.14 22.24 2.98
CA LEU A 165 20.76 22.33 2.56
C LEU A 165 19.87 22.84 3.70
N GLU A 166 18.95 23.73 3.33
CA GLU A 166 17.74 24.01 4.10
C GLU A 166 16.64 23.13 3.58
N LEU A 167 16.07 22.28 4.44
CA LEU A 167 15.09 21.27 4.05
C LEU A 167 13.69 21.69 4.44
N GLY A 168 12.74 21.40 3.55
CA GLY A 168 11.31 21.56 3.76
C GLY A 168 10.61 20.23 4.07
N GLU A 169 9.42 20.05 3.51
CA GLU A 169 8.64 18.82 3.67
C GLU A 169 9.27 17.67 2.93
N ARG A 170 9.03 16.46 3.43
CA ARG A 170 9.53 15.24 2.82
C ARG A 170 8.43 14.19 2.66
N ASP A 171 8.62 13.33 1.68
CA ASP A 171 7.93 12.06 1.54
C ASP A 171 8.89 10.88 1.80
N ASP A 172 8.52 9.67 1.40
CA ASP A 172 9.32 8.45 1.58
C ASP A 172 10.56 8.38 0.66
N GLU A 173 10.63 9.19 -0.40
CA GLU A 173 11.66 9.12 -1.43
C GLU A 173 12.49 10.40 -1.53
N ARG A 174 11.87 11.55 -1.28
CA ARG A 174 12.44 12.87 -1.53
C ARG A 174 12.17 13.85 -0.40
N VAL A 175 12.99 14.88 -0.36
CA VAL A 175 12.80 16.04 0.51
C VAL A 175 12.91 17.32 -0.32
N GLU A 176 12.04 18.25 -0.03
CA GLU A 176 12.11 19.61 -0.58
C GLU A 176 13.36 20.32 -0.10
N VAL A 177 13.96 21.10 -0.98
CA VAL A 177 15.10 21.96 -0.68
C VAL A 177 14.65 23.40 -0.77
N LEU A 178 14.67 24.09 0.36
CA LEU A 178 14.34 25.51 0.48
C LEU A 178 15.52 26.43 0.13
N GLY A 179 16.74 25.92 0.33
CA GLY A 179 17.98 26.62 0.05
C GLY A 179 19.19 25.69 -0.01
N GLY A 180 20.27 26.16 -0.67
CA GLY A 180 21.56 25.45 -0.75
C GLY A 180 21.95 24.98 -2.14
N ILE A 181 20.99 24.59 -2.98
CA ILE A 181 21.22 24.26 -4.39
C ILE A 181 20.15 24.88 -5.28
N ALA A 182 20.47 25.12 -6.55
CA ALA A 182 19.55 25.64 -7.55
C ALA A 182 18.88 24.49 -8.34
N PRO A 183 17.72 24.74 -8.98
CA PRO A 183 17.15 23.81 -9.95
C PRO A 183 18.14 23.44 -11.05
N GLY A 184 18.23 22.14 -11.39
CA GLY A 184 19.17 21.64 -12.40
C GLY A 184 20.58 21.35 -11.86
N THR A 185 20.84 21.50 -10.57
CA THR A 185 22.11 21.10 -9.97
C THR A 185 22.27 19.59 -9.99
N ASP A 186 23.34 19.08 -10.59
CA ASP A 186 23.73 17.67 -10.50
C ASP A 186 24.28 17.36 -9.10
N TYR A 187 23.79 16.30 -8.48
CA TYR A 187 24.24 15.86 -7.15
C TYR A 187 24.35 14.35 -7.05
N VAL A 188 25.19 13.87 -6.16
CA VAL A 188 25.44 12.44 -5.96
C VAL A 188 24.35 11.82 -5.11
N VAL A 189 23.74 10.75 -5.59
CA VAL A 189 22.67 10.01 -4.89
C VAL A 189 23.23 8.76 -4.23
N GLU A 190 23.90 7.92 -5.03
CA GLU A 190 24.42 6.64 -4.55
C GLU A 190 25.87 6.77 -4.12
N GLN A 191 26.23 6.02 -3.06
CA GLN A 191 27.59 5.99 -2.52
C GLN A 191 28.15 7.36 -2.11
N SER A 192 27.30 8.34 -1.82
CA SER A 192 27.68 9.68 -1.40
C SER A 192 28.57 9.69 -0.12
N PHE A 193 28.49 8.65 0.70
CA PHE A 193 29.35 8.44 1.86
C PHE A 193 30.84 8.28 1.51
N LEU A 194 31.18 7.79 0.30
CA LEU A 194 32.57 7.67 -0.15
C LEU A 194 33.22 9.06 -0.33
N ILE A 195 32.46 9.99 -0.91
CA ILE A 195 32.92 11.38 -1.08
C ILE A 195 33.11 12.04 0.29
N LYS A 196 32.17 11.81 1.22
CA LYS A 196 32.31 12.29 2.59
C LYS A 196 33.59 11.79 3.23
N ALA A 197 33.86 10.47 3.14
CA ALA A 197 35.05 9.86 3.73
C ALA A 197 36.37 10.42 3.13
N ASP A 198 36.37 10.70 1.82
CA ASP A 198 37.56 11.29 1.14
C ASP A 198 37.81 12.71 1.58
N ILE A 199 36.77 13.53 1.71
CA ILE A 199 36.88 14.91 2.21
C ILE A 199 37.36 14.94 3.68
N GLU A 200 36.83 14.08 4.54
CA GLU A 200 37.25 14.00 5.95
C GLU A 200 38.70 13.55 6.09
N LYS A 201 39.13 12.60 5.23
CA LYS A 201 40.54 12.15 5.22
C LYS A 201 41.51 13.24 4.75
N SER A 202 41.13 13.99 3.70
CA SER A 202 41.95 15.08 3.19
C SER A 202 42.05 16.26 4.17
N GLY A 203 40.99 16.55 4.92
CA GLY A 203 40.96 17.55 5.98
C GLY A 203 41.84 17.20 7.19
N ALA A 204 41.90 15.91 7.55
CA ALA A 204 42.72 15.43 8.66
C ALA A 204 44.22 15.44 8.36
N SER A 205 44.66 15.56 7.10
CA SER A 205 46.08 15.60 6.73
C SER A 205 46.71 16.98 6.74
N HIS A 206 45.95 18.04 7.04
CA HIS A 206 46.43 19.42 7.11
C HIS A 206 46.64 19.96 8.54
N ASP A 207 46.42 19.15 9.58
CA ASP A 207 46.60 19.52 10.98
C ASP A 207 47.89 18.89 11.60
N HIS A 208 49.00 18.94 10.89
CA HIS A 208 50.34 18.60 11.43
C HIS A 208 51.34 19.72 11.21
#